data_4c5f0f976da0fae4f5e4c5bc5e0fd769
#
_entry.id   4c5f0f976da0fae4f5e4c5bc5e0fd769
#
_cell.length_a   1.000
_cell.length_b   1.000
_cell.length_c   1.000
_cell.angle_alpha   90.00
_cell.angle_beta   90.00
_cell.angle_gamma   90.00
#
_symmetry.space_group_name_H-M   'P 1'
#
loop_
_entity.id
_entity.type
_entity.pdbx_description
1 polymer ?
#
loop_
_entity_poly.entity_id
_entity_poly.type
_entity_poly.pdbx_seq_one_letter_code
_entity_poly.pdbx_strand_id
1 'polypeptide(L)'
;MKCTAKDRQALLTLARDAEQKSILEARRDSLPERRHVDELEAKLRNHREREVKNRANQREHRASEHRLRQDIAKLRARAKANTDALSTETDNETRKDLKHDLRSTRVRLDALENQLERVERVAEFFSQDGSEEIGPELRQAREELARAENAVDADLEAVKARIAQAKEDLAPEILLAYESQLFEHGIGVAELKGVTCQGCFMELDPMTMKEFRTAAPTELFRCPECSVILVQPTDE
;
A
#
# COMPACT_ATOMS: atom_id res chain seq x y z
N MET A 1 16.78 -26.93 40.55
CA MET A 1 16.57 -25.47 40.82
C MET A 1 15.25 -25.33 41.56
N LYS A 2 15.22 -24.55 42.65
CA LYS A 2 14.00 -24.36 43.43
C LYS A 2 13.23 -23.18 42.88
N CYS A 3 12.03 -23.42 42.33
CA CYS A 3 11.12 -22.42 41.81
C CYS A 3 10.05 -22.12 42.88
N THR A 4 9.91 -20.88 43.29
CA THR A 4 8.88 -20.46 44.23
C THR A 4 7.54 -20.24 43.49
N ALA A 5 6.44 -20.10 44.25
CA ALA A 5 5.16 -19.75 43.66
C ALA A 5 5.21 -18.38 42.94
N LYS A 6 5.99 -17.42 43.49
CA LYS A 6 6.23 -16.11 42.85
C LYS A 6 6.97 -16.25 41.51
N ASP A 7 8.04 -17.06 41.48
CA ASP A 7 8.78 -17.32 40.23
C ASP A 7 7.88 -17.95 39.16
N ARG A 8 7.04 -18.88 39.56
CA ARG A 8 6.11 -19.56 38.62
C ARG A 8 5.10 -18.57 38.03
N GLN A 9 4.57 -17.67 38.85
CA GLN A 9 3.65 -16.63 38.39
C GLN A 9 4.37 -15.67 37.44
N ALA A 10 5.61 -15.27 37.75
CA ALA A 10 6.41 -14.44 36.86
C ALA A 10 6.73 -15.15 35.53
N LEU A 11 7.09 -16.42 35.54
CA LEU A 11 7.28 -17.23 34.33
C LEU A 11 5.99 -17.36 33.50
N LEU A 12 4.84 -17.54 34.15
CA LEU A 12 3.56 -17.59 33.45
C LEU A 12 3.22 -16.25 32.78
N THR A 13 3.49 -15.14 33.46
CA THR A 13 3.35 -13.79 32.89
C THR A 13 4.27 -13.62 31.70
N LEU A 14 5.55 -14.03 31.81
CA LEU A 14 6.51 -13.98 30.69
C LEU A 14 6.06 -14.81 29.48
N ALA A 15 5.51 -16.02 29.71
CA ALA A 15 5.00 -16.86 28.62
C ALA A 15 3.86 -16.17 27.86
N ARG A 16 2.88 -15.64 28.60
CA ARG A 16 1.68 -14.98 28.03
C ARG A 16 2.03 -13.65 27.35
N ASP A 17 2.87 -12.85 28.00
CA ASP A 17 3.26 -11.55 27.44
C ASP A 17 4.22 -11.72 26.25
N ALA A 18 5.04 -12.76 26.18
CA ALA A 18 5.84 -13.07 24.99
C ALA A 18 4.94 -13.46 23.79
N GLU A 19 3.92 -14.28 24.03
CA GLU A 19 2.91 -14.62 23.02
C GLU A 19 2.15 -13.36 22.54
N GLN A 20 1.70 -12.53 23.50
CA GLN A 20 0.98 -11.29 23.19
C GLN A 20 1.85 -10.31 22.40
N LYS A 21 3.13 -10.17 22.77
CA LYS A 21 4.09 -9.34 22.03
C LYS A 21 4.21 -9.77 20.58
N SER A 22 4.37 -11.08 20.33
CA SER A 22 4.48 -11.62 18.98
C SER A 22 3.22 -11.36 18.15
N ILE A 23 2.03 -11.49 18.74
CA ILE A 23 0.75 -11.18 18.10
C ILE A 23 0.67 -9.68 17.74
N LEU A 24 1.07 -8.79 18.65
CA LEU A 24 1.05 -7.35 18.41
C LEU A 24 2.06 -6.93 17.33
N GLU A 25 3.25 -7.53 17.32
CA GLU A 25 4.25 -7.30 16.27
C GLU A 25 3.72 -7.73 14.89
N ALA A 26 3.14 -8.92 14.79
CA ALA A 26 2.51 -9.39 13.57
C ALA A 26 1.33 -8.49 13.13
N ARG A 27 0.52 -8.01 14.10
CA ARG A 27 -0.57 -7.07 13.83
C ARG A 27 -0.05 -5.74 13.31
N ARG A 28 1.05 -5.21 13.88
CA ARG A 28 1.68 -3.96 13.45
C ARG A 28 2.11 -4.02 11.98
N ASP A 29 2.68 -5.15 11.57
CA ASP A 29 3.14 -5.35 10.20
C ASP A 29 1.99 -5.56 9.20
N SER A 30 0.84 -6.05 9.67
CA SER A 30 -0.31 -6.42 8.84
C SER A 30 -1.50 -5.46 8.96
N LEU A 31 -1.31 -4.23 9.44
CA LEU A 31 -2.38 -3.24 9.59
C LEU A 31 -3.13 -3.03 8.25
N PRO A 32 -4.47 -3.19 8.23
CA PRO A 32 -5.27 -2.97 7.01
C PRO A 32 -5.23 -1.52 6.53
N GLU A 33 -5.09 -0.57 7.44
CA GLU A 33 -4.95 0.87 7.16
C GLU A 33 -3.72 1.15 6.29
N ARG A 34 -2.62 0.41 6.48
CA ARG A 34 -1.41 0.53 5.66
C ARG A 34 -1.68 0.15 4.21
N ARG A 35 -2.39 -0.96 3.97
CA ARG A 35 -2.78 -1.38 2.61
C ARG A 35 -3.67 -0.34 1.94
N HIS A 36 -4.59 0.25 2.70
CA HIS A 36 -5.46 1.30 2.18
C HIS A 36 -4.68 2.55 1.75
N VAL A 37 -3.69 2.98 2.55
CA VAL A 37 -2.78 4.08 2.19
C VAL A 37 -1.99 3.74 0.92
N ASP A 38 -1.42 2.53 0.83
CA ASP A 38 -0.65 2.08 -0.33
C ASP A 38 -1.50 2.08 -1.62
N GLU A 39 -2.77 1.66 -1.53
CA GLU A 39 -3.72 1.68 -2.65
C GLU A 39 -4.03 3.11 -3.12
N LEU A 40 -4.26 4.03 -2.17
CA LEU A 40 -4.52 5.44 -2.49
C LEU A 40 -3.29 6.13 -3.08
N GLU A 41 -2.09 5.82 -2.57
CA GLU A 41 -0.85 6.30 -3.15
C GLU A 41 -0.60 5.78 -4.56
N ALA A 42 -0.92 4.51 -4.82
CA ALA A 42 -0.85 3.94 -6.16
C ALA A 42 -1.85 4.63 -7.11
N LYS A 43 -3.11 4.86 -6.67
CA LYS A 43 -4.10 5.64 -7.44
C LYS A 43 -3.60 7.04 -7.75
N LEU A 44 -3.03 7.73 -6.76
CA LEU A 44 -2.50 9.09 -6.95
C LEU A 44 -1.32 9.12 -7.93
N ARG A 45 -0.39 8.13 -7.86
CA ARG A 45 0.70 8.00 -8.85
C ARG A 45 0.15 7.82 -10.26
N ASN A 46 -0.79 6.89 -10.44
CA ASN A 46 -1.41 6.62 -11.74
C ASN A 46 -2.19 7.83 -12.28
N HIS A 47 -2.86 8.58 -11.40
CA HIS A 47 -3.55 9.81 -11.77
C HIS A 47 -2.56 10.87 -12.27
N ARG A 48 -1.47 11.12 -11.54
CA ARG A 48 -0.42 12.07 -11.93
C ARG A 48 0.23 11.71 -13.27
N GLU A 49 0.52 10.42 -13.50
CA GLU A 49 1.05 9.96 -14.78
C GLU A 49 0.08 10.22 -15.93
N ARG A 50 -1.23 9.96 -15.72
CA ARG A 50 -2.28 10.27 -16.70
C ARG A 50 -2.37 11.77 -16.96
N GLU A 51 -2.35 12.60 -15.91
CA GLU A 51 -2.33 14.06 -16.07
C GLU A 51 -1.15 14.55 -16.90
N VAL A 52 0.07 14.04 -16.64
CA VAL A 52 1.25 14.43 -17.42
C VAL A 52 1.08 14.05 -18.89
N LYS A 53 0.60 12.83 -19.19
CA LYS A 53 0.32 12.38 -20.55
C LYS A 53 -0.78 13.24 -21.21
N ASN A 54 -1.87 13.52 -20.49
CA ASN A 54 -2.96 14.33 -20.97
C ASN A 54 -2.51 15.76 -21.28
N ARG A 55 -1.71 16.38 -20.43
CA ARG A 55 -1.13 17.71 -20.67
C ARG A 55 -0.19 17.72 -21.89
N ALA A 56 0.59 16.67 -22.09
CA ALA A 56 1.44 16.54 -23.27
C ALA A 56 0.59 16.42 -24.56
N ASN A 57 -0.41 15.54 -24.55
CA ASN A 57 -1.34 15.38 -25.64
C ASN A 57 -2.11 16.67 -25.96
N GLN A 58 -2.60 17.37 -24.95
CA GLN A 58 -3.27 18.67 -25.13
C GLN A 58 -2.38 19.72 -25.81
N ARG A 59 -1.08 19.76 -25.41
CA ARG A 59 -0.12 20.68 -26.08
C ARG A 59 0.07 20.34 -27.56
N GLU A 60 0.19 19.05 -27.87
CA GLU A 60 0.34 18.57 -29.25
C GLU A 60 -0.91 18.86 -30.08
N HIS A 61 -2.09 18.60 -29.51
CA HIS A 61 -3.39 18.89 -30.18
C HIS A 61 -3.53 20.39 -30.43
N ARG A 62 -3.26 21.25 -29.45
CA ARG A 62 -3.30 22.72 -29.63
C ARG A 62 -2.32 23.20 -30.70
N ALA A 63 -1.11 22.62 -30.75
CA ALA A 63 -0.15 22.97 -31.79
C ALA A 63 -0.63 22.54 -33.20
N SER A 64 -1.23 21.36 -33.31
CA SER A 64 -1.82 20.85 -34.56
C SER A 64 -3.02 21.68 -35.00
N GLU A 65 -3.91 22.01 -34.08
CA GLU A 65 -5.06 22.89 -34.30
C GLU A 65 -4.63 24.28 -34.81
N HIS A 66 -3.61 24.85 -34.18
CA HIS A 66 -3.07 26.15 -34.61
C HIS A 66 -2.50 26.11 -36.02
N ARG A 67 -1.73 25.07 -36.39
CA ARG A 67 -1.20 24.89 -37.74
C ARG A 67 -2.32 24.72 -38.76
N LEU A 68 -3.31 23.86 -38.47
CA LEU A 68 -4.45 23.64 -39.35
C LEU A 68 -5.23 24.92 -39.61
N ARG A 69 -5.52 25.70 -38.55
CA ARG A 69 -6.20 26.98 -38.67
C ARG A 69 -5.40 27.99 -39.50
N GLN A 70 -4.10 28.03 -39.39
CA GLN A 70 -3.24 28.88 -40.21
C GLN A 70 -3.29 28.46 -41.69
N ASP A 71 -3.20 27.15 -41.97
CA ASP A 71 -3.21 26.67 -43.34
C ASP A 71 -4.59 26.83 -43.99
N ILE A 72 -5.69 26.64 -43.27
CA ILE A 72 -7.06 26.94 -43.67
C ILE A 72 -7.16 28.44 -44.00
N ALA A 73 -6.64 29.33 -43.18
CA ALA A 73 -6.66 30.79 -43.41
C ALA A 73 -5.94 31.17 -44.70
N LYS A 74 -4.75 30.60 -44.95
CA LYS A 74 -4.01 30.81 -46.21
C LYS A 74 -4.79 30.32 -47.43
N LEU A 75 -5.39 29.12 -47.36
CA LEU A 75 -6.18 28.58 -48.48
C LEU A 75 -7.45 29.38 -48.71
N ARG A 76 -8.12 29.84 -47.66
CA ARG A 76 -9.29 30.74 -47.80
C ARG A 76 -8.92 32.06 -48.46
N ALA A 77 -7.77 32.65 -48.08
CA ALA A 77 -7.29 33.86 -48.73
C ALA A 77 -6.96 33.63 -50.20
N ARG A 78 -6.33 32.48 -50.55
CA ARG A 78 -6.07 32.09 -51.93
C ARG A 78 -7.34 31.86 -52.75
N ALA A 79 -8.33 31.18 -52.18
CA ALA A 79 -9.62 30.94 -52.82
C ALA A 79 -10.35 32.26 -53.08
N LYS A 80 -10.27 33.21 -52.13
CA LYS A 80 -10.85 34.53 -52.28
C LYS A 80 -10.14 35.29 -53.41
N ALA A 81 -8.80 35.34 -53.41
CA ALA A 81 -8.01 36.02 -54.47
C ALA A 81 -8.33 35.45 -55.85
N ASN A 82 -8.40 34.12 -55.98
CA ASN A 82 -8.78 33.48 -57.24
C ASN A 82 -10.21 33.83 -57.68
N THR A 83 -11.15 33.95 -56.72
CA THR A 83 -12.52 34.33 -57.02
C THR A 83 -12.60 35.79 -57.48
N ASP A 84 -11.88 36.69 -56.83
CA ASP A 84 -11.82 38.09 -57.17
C ASP A 84 -11.15 38.27 -58.56
N ALA A 85 -10.03 37.57 -58.83
CA ALA A 85 -9.36 37.57 -60.13
C ALA A 85 -10.30 37.06 -61.27
N LEU A 86 -11.06 35.99 -61.01
CA LEU A 86 -12.04 35.47 -61.97
C LEU A 86 -13.12 36.45 -62.36
N SER A 87 -13.45 37.41 -61.50
CA SER A 87 -14.47 38.42 -61.77
C SER A 87 -14.02 39.49 -62.75
N THR A 88 -12.69 39.72 -62.84
CA THR A 88 -12.08 40.79 -63.67
C THR A 88 -11.35 40.24 -64.88
N GLU A 89 -10.92 38.99 -64.87
CA GLU A 89 -10.14 38.37 -65.95
C GLU A 89 -11.01 38.12 -67.22
N THR A 90 -10.51 38.50 -68.36
CA THR A 90 -11.18 38.36 -69.66
C THR A 90 -10.54 37.28 -70.54
N ASP A 91 -9.27 36.89 -70.28
CA ASP A 91 -8.60 35.84 -71.07
C ASP A 91 -9.14 34.46 -70.72
N ASN A 92 -9.50 33.69 -71.72
CA ASN A 92 -10.14 32.42 -71.56
C ASN A 92 -9.22 31.34 -70.98
N GLU A 93 -7.94 31.37 -71.27
CA GLU A 93 -6.95 30.39 -70.80
C GLU A 93 -6.63 30.61 -69.34
N THR A 94 -6.32 31.84 -68.97
CA THR A 94 -6.12 32.32 -67.60
C THR A 94 -7.37 32.02 -66.74
N ARG A 95 -8.58 32.20 -67.25
CA ARG A 95 -9.82 31.83 -66.56
C ARG A 95 -9.96 30.34 -66.29
N LYS A 96 -9.49 29.49 -67.20
CA LYS A 96 -9.50 28.02 -67.00
C LYS A 96 -8.56 27.62 -65.87
N ASP A 97 -7.36 28.20 -65.87
CA ASP A 97 -6.32 27.95 -64.83
C ASP A 97 -6.81 28.40 -63.46
N LEU A 98 -7.36 29.63 -63.34
CA LEU A 98 -7.95 30.13 -62.10
C LEU A 98 -9.10 29.27 -61.59
N LYS A 99 -9.97 28.75 -62.44
CA LYS A 99 -11.05 27.81 -62.10
C LYS A 99 -10.50 26.49 -61.58
N HIS A 100 -9.47 25.98 -62.24
CA HIS A 100 -8.80 24.74 -61.84
C HIS A 100 -8.15 24.92 -60.46
N ASP A 101 -7.37 25.97 -60.26
CA ASP A 101 -6.75 26.27 -58.97
C ASP A 101 -7.77 26.52 -57.82
N LEU A 102 -8.84 27.22 -58.12
CA LEU A 102 -9.97 27.43 -57.17
C LEU A 102 -10.61 26.11 -56.76
N ARG A 103 -10.85 25.20 -57.70
CA ARG A 103 -11.42 23.87 -57.44
C ARG A 103 -10.49 23.05 -56.55
N SER A 104 -9.19 22.99 -56.91
CA SER A 104 -8.17 22.30 -56.14
C SER A 104 -8.01 22.86 -54.74
N THR A 105 -8.02 24.18 -54.60
CA THR A 105 -7.97 24.89 -53.31
C THR A 105 -9.15 24.55 -52.43
N ARG A 106 -10.37 24.51 -52.96
CA ARG A 106 -11.58 24.15 -52.23
C ARG A 106 -11.57 22.71 -51.73
N VAL A 107 -11.19 21.74 -52.56
CA VAL A 107 -11.05 20.33 -52.15
C VAL A 107 -10.05 20.19 -50.99
N ARG A 108 -8.93 20.93 -51.08
CA ARG A 108 -7.94 20.92 -49.98
C ARG A 108 -8.42 21.61 -48.72
N LEU A 109 -9.24 22.65 -48.86
CA LEU A 109 -9.87 23.38 -47.76
C LEU A 109 -10.80 22.42 -46.98
N ASP A 110 -11.73 21.77 -47.69
CA ASP A 110 -12.65 20.80 -47.09
C ASP A 110 -11.93 19.67 -46.36
N ALA A 111 -10.81 19.17 -46.92
CA ALA A 111 -10.01 18.14 -46.26
C ALA A 111 -9.38 18.62 -44.94
N LEU A 112 -8.83 19.86 -44.93
CA LEU A 112 -8.24 20.44 -43.71
C LEU A 112 -9.28 20.80 -42.65
N GLU A 113 -10.48 21.30 -43.07
CA GLU A 113 -11.57 21.59 -42.16
C GLU A 113 -12.09 20.31 -41.49
N ASN A 114 -12.27 19.23 -42.23
CA ASN A 114 -12.59 17.91 -41.68
C ASN A 114 -11.49 17.37 -40.74
N GLN A 115 -10.24 17.67 -41.03
CA GLN A 115 -9.12 17.29 -40.13
C GLN A 115 -9.13 18.11 -38.85
N LEU A 116 -9.39 19.41 -38.93
CA LEU A 116 -9.53 20.30 -37.76
C LEU A 116 -10.62 19.82 -36.84
N GLU A 117 -11.81 19.52 -37.37
CA GLU A 117 -12.96 19.02 -36.58
C GLU A 117 -12.60 17.71 -35.83
N ARG A 118 -11.85 16.82 -36.46
CA ARG A 118 -11.37 15.59 -35.79
C ARG A 118 -10.41 15.91 -34.63
N VAL A 119 -9.48 16.85 -34.81
CA VAL A 119 -8.54 17.27 -33.78
C VAL A 119 -9.27 17.92 -32.61
N GLU A 120 -10.26 18.79 -32.89
CA GLU A 120 -11.05 19.46 -31.86
C GLU A 120 -11.87 18.47 -31.03
N ARG A 121 -12.52 17.47 -31.64
CA ARG A 121 -13.25 16.41 -30.92
C ARG A 121 -12.35 15.58 -30.01
N VAL A 122 -11.13 15.27 -30.45
CA VAL A 122 -10.16 14.55 -29.60
C VAL A 122 -9.70 15.42 -28.43
N ALA A 123 -9.49 16.73 -28.66
CA ALA A 123 -9.08 17.65 -27.61
C ALA A 123 -10.15 17.81 -26.52
N GLU A 124 -11.43 17.82 -26.88
CA GLU A 124 -12.56 17.84 -25.93
C GLU A 124 -12.56 16.60 -25.02
N PHE A 125 -12.31 15.42 -25.58
CA PHE A 125 -12.23 14.18 -24.80
C PHE A 125 -11.16 14.23 -23.70
N PHE A 126 -9.99 14.77 -23.99
CA PHE A 126 -8.91 14.93 -22.99
C PHE A 126 -9.15 16.06 -21.99
N SER A 127 -10.11 16.93 -22.19
CA SER A 127 -10.44 18.01 -21.25
C SER A 127 -11.45 17.60 -20.17
N GLN A 128 -12.12 16.47 -20.30
CA GLN A 128 -13.16 15.97 -19.39
C GLN A 128 -12.62 15.10 -18.25
N ASP A 129 -11.30 15.06 -18.04
CA ASP A 129 -10.70 14.28 -16.97
C ASP A 129 -11.10 14.88 -15.61
N GLY A 130 -12.06 14.22 -14.94
CA GLY A 130 -12.56 14.62 -13.63
C GLY A 130 -11.43 14.58 -12.62
N SER A 131 -11.25 15.66 -11.89
CA SER A 131 -10.32 15.73 -10.76
C SER A 131 -10.85 14.82 -9.65
N GLU A 132 -10.38 13.58 -9.59
CA GLU A 132 -10.63 12.68 -8.48
C GLU A 132 -9.96 13.28 -7.23
N GLU A 133 -10.73 13.59 -6.20
CA GLU A 133 -10.24 14.18 -4.95
C GLU A 133 -9.49 13.15 -4.08
N ILE A 134 -8.46 12.51 -4.64
CA ILE A 134 -7.64 11.50 -3.92
C ILE A 134 -6.85 12.14 -2.77
N GLY A 135 -6.51 13.41 -2.86
CA GLY A 135 -5.67 14.09 -1.88
C GLY A 135 -6.26 14.16 -0.47
N PRO A 136 -7.52 14.58 -0.28
CA PRO A 136 -8.21 14.56 1.01
C PRO A 136 -8.35 13.16 1.58
N GLU A 137 -8.77 12.20 0.78
CA GLU A 137 -8.92 10.80 1.18
C GLU A 137 -7.60 10.18 1.66
N LEU A 138 -6.51 10.43 0.93
CA LEU A 138 -5.17 9.97 1.34
C LEU A 138 -4.71 10.60 2.66
N ARG A 139 -5.03 11.88 2.92
CA ARG A 139 -4.71 12.50 4.21
C ARG A 139 -5.45 11.82 5.35
N GLN A 140 -6.75 11.60 5.19
CA GLN A 140 -7.57 10.90 6.18
C GLN A 140 -7.05 9.48 6.44
N ALA A 141 -6.77 8.70 5.40
CA ALA A 141 -6.24 7.35 5.51
C ALA A 141 -4.89 7.32 6.26
N ARG A 142 -4.01 8.29 6.03
CA ARG A 142 -2.74 8.42 6.77
C ARG A 142 -2.94 8.76 8.25
N GLU A 143 -3.93 9.58 8.58
CA GLU A 143 -4.27 9.89 9.97
C GLU A 143 -4.85 8.66 10.69
N GLU A 144 -5.65 7.85 9.99
CA GLU A 144 -6.18 6.60 10.51
C GLU A 144 -5.06 5.58 10.74
N LEU A 145 -4.14 5.43 9.80
CA LEU A 145 -2.96 4.58 9.94
C LEU A 145 -2.10 5.01 11.14
N ALA A 146 -1.80 6.30 11.27
CA ALA A 146 -1.01 6.81 12.39
C ALA A 146 -1.68 6.55 13.75
N ARG A 147 -3.02 6.64 13.84
CA ARG A 147 -3.76 6.28 15.06
C ARG A 147 -3.68 4.79 15.36
N ALA A 148 -3.83 3.94 14.34
CA ALA A 148 -3.72 2.48 14.50
C ALA A 148 -2.31 2.06 14.91
N GLU A 149 -1.27 2.61 14.28
CA GLU A 149 0.13 2.37 14.65
C GLU A 149 0.43 2.78 16.09
N ASN A 150 0.02 3.99 16.49
CA ASN A 150 0.21 4.49 17.86
C ASN A 150 -0.50 3.62 18.90
N ALA A 151 -1.69 3.11 18.60
CA ALA A 151 -2.41 2.22 19.50
C ALA A 151 -1.66 0.89 19.69
N VAL A 152 -1.20 0.26 18.62
CA VAL A 152 -0.42 -0.99 18.69
C VAL A 152 0.92 -0.76 19.39
N ASP A 153 1.60 0.36 19.11
CA ASP A 153 2.87 0.70 19.75
C ASP A 153 2.70 0.93 21.27
N ALA A 154 1.60 1.56 21.70
CA ALA A 154 1.28 1.72 23.12
C ALA A 154 1.05 0.36 23.79
N ASP A 155 0.31 -0.54 23.16
CA ASP A 155 0.09 -1.89 23.65
C ASP A 155 1.41 -2.67 23.75
N LEU A 156 2.29 -2.55 22.73
CA LEU A 156 3.61 -3.17 22.72
C LEU A 156 4.49 -2.66 23.88
N GLU A 157 4.52 -1.36 24.13
CA GLU A 157 5.29 -0.79 25.24
C GLU A 157 4.74 -1.26 26.60
N ALA A 158 3.42 -1.36 26.76
CA ALA A 158 2.81 -1.91 27.97
C ALA A 158 3.19 -3.39 28.19
N VAL A 159 3.20 -4.20 27.13
CA VAL A 159 3.63 -5.61 27.22
C VAL A 159 5.12 -5.70 27.55
N LYS A 160 5.98 -4.91 26.91
CA LYS A 160 7.42 -4.87 27.20
C LYS A 160 7.69 -4.48 28.65
N ALA A 161 6.95 -3.52 29.20
CA ALA A 161 7.08 -3.12 30.60
C ALA A 161 6.71 -4.26 31.55
N ARG A 162 5.61 -5.01 31.26
CA ARG A 162 5.25 -6.20 32.07
C ARG A 162 6.30 -7.31 31.97
N ILE A 163 6.86 -7.56 30.79
CA ILE A 163 7.96 -8.51 30.61
C ILE A 163 9.17 -8.10 31.44
N ALA A 164 9.55 -6.82 31.43
CA ALA A 164 10.67 -6.32 32.24
C ALA A 164 10.41 -6.50 33.74
N GLN A 165 9.23 -6.15 34.21
CA GLN A 165 8.85 -6.33 35.61
C GLN A 165 8.84 -7.82 36.02
N ALA A 166 8.27 -8.68 35.16
CA ALA A 166 8.24 -10.10 35.43
C ALA A 166 9.67 -10.72 35.50
N LYS A 167 10.62 -10.20 34.72
CA LYS A 167 12.03 -10.60 34.82
C LYS A 167 12.69 -10.18 36.14
N GLU A 168 12.37 -8.97 36.62
CA GLU A 168 12.88 -8.48 37.93
C GLU A 168 12.31 -9.29 39.10
N ASP A 169 11.11 -9.85 38.95
CA ASP A 169 10.48 -10.66 39.98
C ASP A 169 11.03 -12.09 40.07
N LEU A 170 11.82 -12.54 39.09
CA LEU A 170 12.42 -13.87 39.08
C LEU A 170 13.67 -13.95 39.99
N ALA A 171 13.84 -15.10 40.65
CA ALA A 171 15.12 -15.42 41.30
C ALA A 171 16.25 -15.47 40.25
N PRO A 172 17.50 -15.01 40.59
CA PRO A 172 18.60 -14.90 39.62
C PRO A 172 18.91 -16.20 38.87
N GLU A 173 18.84 -17.36 39.55
CA GLU A 173 19.08 -18.66 38.94
C GLU A 173 18.03 -19.03 37.89
N ILE A 174 16.77 -18.62 38.13
CA ILE A 174 15.64 -18.90 37.22
C ILE A 174 15.65 -17.94 36.04
N LEU A 175 16.00 -16.68 36.29
CA LEU A 175 16.21 -15.69 35.23
C LEU A 175 17.29 -16.14 34.25
N LEU A 176 18.45 -16.62 34.78
CA LEU A 176 19.53 -17.14 33.94
C LEU A 176 19.06 -18.33 33.10
N ALA A 177 18.31 -19.28 33.69
CA ALA A 177 17.76 -20.42 32.95
C ALA A 177 16.79 -20.01 31.88
N TYR A 178 15.93 -19.00 32.15
CA TYR A 178 15.02 -18.40 31.18
C TYR A 178 15.79 -17.73 30.03
N GLU A 179 16.78 -16.91 30.32
CA GLU A 179 17.58 -16.18 29.32
C GLU A 179 18.43 -17.10 28.45
N SER A 180 19.04 -18.15 29.04
CA SER A 180 19.76 -19.17 28.28
C SER A 180 18.81 -19.85 27.29
N GLN A 181 17.64 -20.25 27.75
CA GLN A 181 16.63 -20.88 26.91
C GLN A 181 16.13 -19.96 25.79
N LEU A 182 15.89 -18.70 26.13
CA LEU A 182 15.47 -17.68 25.14
C LEU A 182 16.55 -17.46 24.07
N PHE A 183 17.83 -17.43 24.47
CA PHE A 183 18.95 -17.27 23.54
C PHE A 183 19.13 -18.49 22.62
N GLU A 184 19.03 -19.71 23.16
CA GLU A 184 19.28 -20.94 22.41
C GLU A 184 18.12 -21.31 21.48
N HIS A 185 16.87 -21.05 21.88
CA HIS A 185 15.68 -21.57 21.20
C HIS A 185 14.67 -20.47 20.79
N GLY A 186 14.95 -19.21 21.10
CA GLY A 186 14.06 -18.09 20.81
C GLY A 186 12.81 -17.99 21.71
N ILE A 187 12.60 -18.98 22.59
CA ILE A 187 11.49 -19.04 23.54
C ILE A 187 12.03 -19.46 24.89
N GLY A 188 11.91 -18.58 25.90
CA GLY A 188 12.45 -18.85 27.25
C GLY A 188 11.51 -19.71 28.10
N VAL A 189 10.20 -19.50 27.98
CA VAL A 189 9.15 -20.20 28.72
C VAL A 189 7.89 -20.32 27.87
N ALA A 190 7.12 -21.39 28.06
CA ALA A 190 5.85 -21.59 27.37
C ALA A 190 4.78 -22.08 28.35
N GLU A 191 3.55 -21.66 28.12
CA GLU A 191 2.39 -22.19 28.86
C GLU A 191 2.05 -23.59 28.34
N LEU A 192 1.67 -24.48 29.25
CA LEU A 192 1.06 -25.75 28.90
C LEU A 192 -0.46 -25.58 28.92
N LYS A 193 -1.10 -25.63 27.73
CA LYS A 193 -2.56 -25.55 27.59
C LYS A 193 -3.14 -26.95 27.33
N GLY A 194 -3.81 -27.50 28.32
CA GLY A 194 -4.27 -28.88 28.26
C GLY A 194 -3.11 -29.86 28.28
N VAL A 195 -2.82 -30.49 27.15
CA VAL A 195 -1.66 -31.40 26.94
C VAL A 195 -0.67 -30.83 25.92
N THR A 196 -0.91 -29.62 25.40
CA THR A 196 -0.13 -29.02 24.31
C THR A 196 0.85 -27.96 24.82
N CYS A 197 2.13 -28.13 24.51
CA CYS A 197 3.16 -27.13 24.74
C CYS A 197 2.95 -25.92 23.79
N GLN A 198 2.75 -24.73 24.32
CA GLN A 198 2.58 -23.51 23.49
C GLN A 198 3.90 -23.00 22.90
N GLY A 199 5.04 -23.62 23.18
CA GLY A 199 6.31 -23.28 22.55
C GLY A 199 6.58 -24.01 21.23
N CYS A 200 6.35 -25.33 21.20
CA CYS A 200 6.54 -26.14 19.99
C CYS A 200 5.25 -26.69 19.39
N PHE A 201 4.11 -26.46 20.02
CA PHE A 201 2.76 -26.92 19.62
C PHE A 201 2.61 -28.45 19.57
N MET A 202 3.55 -29.20 20.18
CA MET A 202 3.45 -30.65 20.28
C MET A 202 2.62 -31.04 21.51
N GLU A 203 1.86 -32.12 21.36
CA GLU A 203 1.13 -32.74 22.47
C GLU A 203 2.08 -33.60 23.28
N LEU A 204 2.06 -33.44 24.60
CA LEU A 204 2.82 -34.27 25.53
C LEU A 204 2.11 -35.63 25.70
N ASP A 205 2.90 -36.67 25.72
CA ASP A 205 2.38 -38.01 25.94
C ASP A 205 1.84 -38.18 27.40
N PRO A 206 0.95 -39.16 27.62
CA PRO A 206 0.32 -39.36 28.94
C PRO A 206 1.30 -39.61 30.09
N MET A 207 2.49 -40.17 29.81
CA MET A 207 3.50 -40.43 30.82
C MET A 207 4.20 -39.14 31.23
N THR A 208 4.62 -38.36 30.26
CA THR A 208 5.16 -37.01 30.47
C THR A 208 4.17 -36.08 31.19
N MET A 209 2.89 -36.15 30.83
CA MET A 209 1.83 -35.41 31.52
C MET A 209 1.65 -35.84 32.98
N LYS A 210 1.79 -37.14 33.27
CA LYS A 210 1.77 -37.63 34.64
C LYS A 210 2.97 -37.12 35.42
N GLU A 211 4.16 -37.17 34.85
CA GLU A 211 5.39 -36.61 35.44
C GLU A 211 5.23 -35.13 35.74
N PHE A 212 4.75 -34.34 34.78
CA PHE A 212 4.49 -32.92 34.96
C PHE A 212 3.54 -32.64 36.15
N ARG A 213 2.43 -33.38 36.24
CA ARG A 213 1.44 -33.23 37.33
C ARG A 213 1.95 -33.68 38.68
N THR A 214 2.86 -34.65 38.71
CA THR A 214 3.41 -35.20 39.96
C THR A 214 4.72 -34.55 40.38
N ALA A 215 5.32 -33.74 39.50
CA ALA A 215 6.50 -32.96 39.81
C ALA A 215 6.28 -32.04 41.03
N ALA A 216 7.28 -31.91 41.84
CA ALA A 216 7.18 -31.03 43.00
C ALA A 216 6.88 -29.56 42.56
N PRO A 217 6.03 -28.83 43.29
CA PRO A 217 5.72 -27.45 42.94
C PRO A 217 6.94 -26.52 42.86
N THR A 218 8.06 -26.96 43.37
CA THR A 218 9.34 -26.23 43.38
C THR A 218 10.27 -26.62 42.23
N GLU A 219 9.88 -27.55 41.34
CA GLU A 219 10.70 -27.98 40.20
C GLU A 219 10.28 -27.28 38.92
N LEU A 220 11.30 -26.90 38.12
CA LEU A 220 11.10 -26.42 36.77
C LEU A 220 10.97 -27.61 35.83
N PHE A 221 9.82 -27.78 35.23
CA PHE A 221 9.59 -28.80 34.22
C PHE A 221 9.96 -28.26 32.82
N ARG A 222 10.52 -29.13 31.99
CA ARG A 222 10.90 -28.78 30.62
C ARG A 222 10.14 -29.68 29.63
N CYS A 223 9.78 -29.10 28.51
CA CYS A 223 9.22 -29.87 27.41
C CYS A 223 10.26 -30.86 26.88
N PRO A 224 9.93 -32.18 26.74
CA PRO A 224 10.86 -33.16 26.21
C PRO A 224 11.21 -32.92 24.74
N GLU A 225 10.31 -32.26 23.97
CA GLU A 225 10.48 -32.04 22.54
C GLU A 225 11.34 -30.81 22.22
N CYS A 226 11.09 -29.67 22.91
CA CYS A 226 11.77 -28.40 22.61
C CYS A 226 12.57 -27.83 23.77
N SER A 227 12.65 -28.53 24.90
CA SER A 227 13.40 -28.17 26.12
C SER A 227 12.96 -26.85 26.77
N VAL A 228 11.94 -26.16 26.27
CA VAL A 228 11.42 -24.93 26.86
C VAL A 228 10.89 -25.16 28.28
N ILE A 229 11.04 -24.19 29.16
CA ILE A 229 10.44 -24.23 30.50
C ILE A 229 8.93 -24.20 30.35
N LEU A 230 8.25 -25.23 30.91
CA LEU A 230 6.79 -25.31 30.89
C LEU A 230 6.20 -24.79 32.21
N VAL A 231 5.17 -23.96 32.07
CA VAL A 231 4.38 -23.45 33.19
C VAL A 231 2.90 -23.69 32.95
N GLN A 232 2.17 -23.87 34.00
CA GLN A 232 0.70 -24.01 33.97
C GLN A 232 0.09 -23.04 34.98
N PRO A 233 -1.11 -22.46 34.70
CA PRO A 233 -1.84 -21.72 35.71
C PRO A 233 -1.99 -22.60 36.97
N THR A 234 -1.70 -22.04 38.13
CA THR A 234 -2.12 -22.67 39.39
C THR A 234 -3.63 -22.48 39.46
N ASP A 235 -4.37 -23.60 39.39
CA ASP A 235 -5.80 -23.59 39.74
C ASP A 235 -5.91 -23.04 41.19
N GLU A 236 -6.57 -21.87 41.34
CA GLU A 236 -6.97 -21.34 42.64
C GLU A 236 -8.13 -22.15 43.22
#